data_347faff465076478c082dc98279a878b
#
_entry.id   347faff465076478c082dc98279a878b
#
_cell.length_a   1.000
_cell.length_b   1.000
_cell.length_c   1.000
_cell.angle_alpha   90.00
_cell.angle_beta   90.00
_cell.angle_gamma   90.00
#
_symmetry.space_group_name_H-M   'P 1'
#
loop_
_entity.id
_entity.type
_entity.pdbx_description
1 polymer ?
#
loop_
_entity_poly.entity_id
_entity_poly.type
_entity_poly.pdbx_seq_one_letter_code
_entity_poly.pdbx_strand_id
1 'polypeptide(L)'
;MKVGYVVLYVHDTEACRRFWVEQVGMVEKRRDEVGAFTVVQVGFADQPFSLELVPLAMMQDNPDGLDLATPSICFHVDDLEAARATLVGRGVQATEVGERHGTWSFAFSDPEGRWFAVTP
;
A
#
# COMPACT_ATOMS: atom_id res chain seq x y z
N MET A 1 7.00 -23.53 -0.32
CA MET A 1 6.13 -22.43 -0.73
C MET A 1 6.25 -21.27 0.25
N LYS A 2 6.26 -20.04 -0.22
CA LYS A 2 6.30 -18.85 0.64
C LYS A 2 5.58 -17.70 -0.05
N VAL A 3 5.11 -16.73 0.74
CA VAL A 3 4.53 -15.50 0.18
C VAL A 3 5.66 -14.62 -0.31
N GLY A 4 5.66 -14.27 -1.60
CA GLY A 4 6.67 -13.43 -2.19
C GLY A 4 6.37 -11.94 -2.02
N TYR A 5 5.15 -11.55 -2.38
CA TYR A 5 4.67 -10.17 -2.30
C TYR A 5 3.15 -10.15 -2.35
N VAL A 6 2.57 -9.00 -2.04
CA VAL A 6 1.11 -8.77 -2.16
C VAL A 6 0.88 -7.79 -3.29
N VAL A 7 -0.09 -8.08 -4.16
CA VAL A 7 -0.38 -7.26 -5.33
C VAL A 7 -1.50 -6.27 -5.02
N LEU A 8 -1.27 -5.01 -5.38
CA LEU A 8 -2.32 -3.98 -5.49
C LEU A 8 -2.52 -3.66 -6.96
N TYR A 9 -3.75 -3.85 -7.44
CA TYR A 9 -4.12 -3.44 -8.79
C TYR A 9 -4.54 -1.98 -8.75
N VAL A 10 -3.88 -1.15 -9.54
CA VAL A 10 -3.98 0.31 -9.45
C VAL A 10 -4.32 0.93 -10.81
N HIS A 11 -4.98 2.08 -10.79
CA HIS A 11 -5.26 2.85 -12.00
C HIS A 11 -4.03 3.64 -12.45
N ASP A 12 -3.33 4.27 -11.49
CA ASP A 12 -2.16 5.11 -11.76
C ASP A 12 -0.97 4.58 -10.93
N THR A 13 -0.14 3.77 -11.57
CA THR A 13 1.02 3.14 -10.93
C THR A 13 2.00 4.19 -10.38
N GLU A 14 2.28 5.25 -11.13
CA GLU A 14 3.27 6.24 -10.72
C GLU A 14 2.77 7.11 -9.55
N ALA A 15 1.49 7.48 -9.54
CA ALA A 15 0.90 8.20 -8.41
C ALA A 15 0.94 7.34 -7.13
N CYS A 16 0.63 6.06 -7.23
CA CYS A 16 0.69 5.13 -6.09
C CYS A 16 2.14 4.91 -5.64
N ARG A 17 3.09 4.74 -6.57
CA ARG A 17 4.52 4.64 -6.23
C ARG A 17 4.98 5.87 -5.44
N ARG A 18 4.67 7.07 -5.92
CA ARG A 18 5.03 8.30 -5.21
C ARG A 18 4.43 8.34 -3.81
N PHE A 19 3.17 7.94 -3.67
CA PHE A 19 2.51 7.89 -2.37
C PHE A 19 3.25 6.98 -1.38
N TRP A 20 3.49 5.74 -1.78
CA TRP A 20 4.13 4.77 -0.89
C TRP A 20 5.59 5.14 -0.57
N VAL A 21 6.32 5.69 -1.53
CA VAL A 21 7.72 6.08 -1.33
C VAL A 21 7.83 7.41 -0.62
N GLU A 22 7.18 8.46 -1.12
CA GLU A 22 7.41 9.82 -0.61
C GLU A 22 6.59 10.14 0.63
N GLN A 23 5.38 9.60 0.77
CA GLN A 23 4.50 9.92 1.89
C GLN A 23 4.53 8.85 2.98
N VAL A 24 4.55 7.56 2.64
CA VAL A 24 4.57 6.48 3.63
C VAL A 24 5.99 6.13 4.09
N GLY A 25 6.99 6.28 3.23
CA GLY A 25 8.39 6.04 3.59
C GLY A 25 8.94 4.72 3.11
N MET A 26 8.29 4.08 2.16
CA MET A 26 8.83 2.89 1.49
C MET A 26 9.95 3.26 0.51
N VAL A 27 10.62 2.25 -0.02
CA VAL A 27 11.58 2.38 -1.11
C VAL A 27 11.09 1.56 -2.32
N GLU A 28 11.47 1.97 -3.50
CA GLU A 28 11.23 1.17 -4.70
C GLU A 28 12.23 0.02 -4.71
N LYS A 29 11.72 -1.21 -4.72
CA LYS A 29 12.56 -2.42 -4.65
C LYS A 29 12.79 -3.06 -6.00
N ARG A 30 11.85 -2.89 -6.93
CA ARG A 30 11.94 -3.48 -8.27
C ARG A 30 11.05 -2.70 -9.24
N ARG A 31 11.49 -2.64 -10.49
CA ARG A 31 10.74 -2.05 -11.58
C ARG A 31 10.88 -2.92 -12.82
N ASP A 32 9.77 -3.30 -13.42
CA ASP A 32 9.73 -4.10 -14.65
C ASP A 32 8.89 -3.39 -15.70
N GLU A 33 9.41 -3.34 -16.92
CA GLU A 33 8.64 -2.92 -18.08
C GLU A 33 8.04 -4.15 -18.73
N VAL A 34 6.71 -4.21 -18.84
CA VAL A 34 5.97 -5.32 -19.42
C VAL A 34 5.13 -4.79 -20.58
N GLY A 35 5.67 -4.82 -21.78
CA GLY A 35 5.04 -4.18 -22.93
C GLY A 35 4.92 -2.68 -22.73
N ALA A 36 3.70 -2.15 -22.82
CA ALA A 36 3.41 -0.75 -22.59
C ALA A 36 3.21 -0.40 -21.11
N PHE A 37 3.30 -1.38 -20.21
CA PHE A 37 3.00 -1.22 -18.80
C PHE A 37 4.26 -1.25 -17.94
N THR A 38 4.23 -0.53 -16.82
CA THR A 38 5.27 -0.56 -15.78
C THR A 38 4.69 -1.20 -14.54
N VAL A 39 5.40 -2.20 -13.99
CA VAL A 39 5.06 -2.86 -12.72
C VAL A 39 6.15 -2.50 -11.72
N VAL A 40 5.77 -2.05 -10.53
CA VAL A 40 6.70 -1.56 -9.52
C VAL A 40 6.46 -2.28 -8.21
N GLN A 41 7.54 -2.73 -7.55
CA GLN A 41 7.48 -3.20 -6.18
C GLN A 41 8.02 -2.13 -5.23
N VAL A 42 7.27 -1.89 -4.15
CA VAL A 42 7.64 -0.97 -3.08
C VAL A 42 7.55 -1.68 -1.73
N GLY A 43 8.35 -1.27 -0.78
CA GLY A 43 8.33 -1.84 0.56
C GLY A 43 9.29 -1.10 1.48
N PHE A 44 9.24 -1.40 2.77
CA PHE A 44 10.17 -0.81 3.73
C PHE A 44 11.57 -1.43 3.56
N ALA A 45 12.60 -0.59 3.65
CA ALA A 45 13.98 -1.02 3.37
C ALA A 45 14.48 -2.13 4.30
N ASP A 46 13.97 -2.16 5.54
CA ASP A 46 14.37 -3.11 6.59
C ASP A 46 13.54 -4.39 6.64
N GLN A 47 12.62 -4.58 5.68
CA GLN A 47 11.70 -5.72 5.66
C GLN A 47 11.70 -6.39 4.29
N PRO A 48 11.55 -7.73 4.24
CA PRO A 48 11.46 -8.44 2.95
C PRO A 48 10.09 -8.28 2.28
N PHE A 49 9.06 -7.79 2.99
CA PHE A 49 7.72 -7.58 2.47
C PHE A 49 7.70 -6.53 1.36
N SER A 50 6.93 -6.78 0.31
CA SER A 50 6.71 -5.82 -0.78
C SER A 50 5.24 -5.80 -1.19
N LEU A 51 4.80 -4.62 -1.63
CA LEU A 51 3.60 -4.45 -2.44
C LEU A 51 4.04 -4.38 -3.90
N GLU A 52 3.36 -5.11 -4.77
CA GLU A 52 3.56 -4.97 -6.21
C GLU A 52 2.40 -4.17 -6.80
N LEU A 53 2.72 -3.05 -7.42
CA LEU A 53 1.74 -2.15 -8.04
C LEU A 53 1.58 -2.56 -9.50
N VAL A 54 0.43 -3.13 -9.83
CA VAL A 54 0.13 -3.64 -11.17
C VAL A 54 -0.99 -2.79 -11.78
N PRO A 55 -0.78 -2.22 -12.99
CA PRO A 55 -1.84 -1.46 -13.64
C PRO A 55 -3.08 -2.30 -13.92
N LEU A 56 -4.25 -1.81 -13.52
CA LEU A 56 -5.52 -2.48 -13.83
C LEU A 56 -5.69 -2.67 -15.34
N ALA A 57 -5.23 -1.73 -16.15
CA ALA A 57 -5.31 -1.83 -17.61
C ALA A 57 -4.56 -3.06 -18.16
N MET A 58 -3.54 -3.55 -17.44
CA MET A 58 -2.81 -4.76 -17.81
C MET A 58 -3.64 -6.03 -17.59
N MET A 59 -4.70 -5.95 -16.77
CA MET A 59 -5.50 -7.08 -16.31
C MET A 59 -6.86 -7.18 -17.01
N GLN A 60 -7.04 -6.54 -18.16
CA GLN A 60 -8.35 -6.49 -18.85
C GLN A 60 -8.91 -7.88 -19.18
N ASP A 61 -8.08 -8.79 -19.64
CA ASP A 61 -8.53 -10.13 -20.02
C ASP A 61 -8.57 -11.07 -18.80
N ASN A 62 -7.70 -10.86 -17.82
CA ASN A 62 -7.60 -11.64 -16.57
C ASN A 62 -7.93 -13.14 -16.78
N PRO A 63 -7.18 -13.85 -17.64
CA PRO A 63 -7.54 -15.21 -18.05
C PRO A 63 -7.51 -16.22 -16.92
N ASP A 64 -6.72 -15.96 -15.85
CA ASP A 64 -6.62 -16.85 -14.71
C ASP A 64 -7.71 -16.57 -13.66
N GLY A 65 -8.54 -15.56 -13.85
CA GLY A 65 -9.62 -15.21 -12.93
C GLY A 65 -9.14 -14.74 -11.56
N LEU A 66 -8.01 -14.02 -11.52
CA LEU A 66 -7.47 -13.50 -10.26
C LEU A 66 -8.41 -12.47 -9.65
N ASP A 67 -8.47 -12.45 -8.31
CA ASP A 67 -9.23 -11.44 -7.58
C ASP A 67 -8.49 -10.10 -7.64
N LEU A 68 -9.13 -9.09 -8.22
CA LEU A 68 -8.55 -7.76 -8.39
C LEU A 68 -8.94 -6.79 -7.27
N ALA A 69 -9.66 -7.26 -6.25
CA ALA A 69 -10.04 -6.43 -5.11
C ALA A 69 -8.83 -6.11 -4.23
N THR A 70 -8.95 -5.04 -3.45
CA THR A 70 -7.91 -4.63 -2.50
C THR A 70 -7.85 -5.61 -1.34
N PRO A 71 -6.68 -6.20 -1.04
CA PRO A 71 -6.52 -7.01 0.16
C PRO A 71 -6.57 -6.16 1.41
N SER A 72 -7.04 -6.72 2.52
CA SER A 72 -6.91 -6.09 3.83
C SER A 72 -5.47 -6.18 4.30
N ILE A 73 -4.87 -5.02 4.60
CA ILE A 73 -3.50 -4.93 5.11
C ILE A 73 -3.51 -4.09 6.37
N CYS A 74 -2.85 -4.59 7.40
CA CYS A 74 -2.64 -3.88 8.65
C CYS A 74 -1.15 -3.64 8.86
N PHE A 75 -0.78 -2.41 9.16
CA PHE A 75 0.58 -2.02 9.49
C PHE A 75 0.74 -1.94 11.00
N HIS A 76 1.90 -2.33 11.52
CA HIS A 76 2.25 -2.17 12.93
C HIS A 76 3.22 -1.02 13.11
N VAL A 77 2.99 -0.23 14.17
CA VAL A 77 3.87 0.86 14.57
C VAL A 77 4.04 0.84 16.10
N ASP A 78 5.14 1.37 16.60
CA ASP A 78 5.38 1.42 18.04
C ASP A 78 4.55 2.52 18.72
N ASP A 79 4.27 3.61 18.01
CA ASP A 79 3.55 4.78 18.52
C ASP A 79 2.51 5.24 17.49
N LEU A 80 1.23 4.93 17.75
CA LEU A 80 0.12 5.27 16.86
C LEU A 80 -0.01 6.77 16.62
N GLU A 81 0.05 7.56 17.68
CA GLU A 81 -0.13 9.01 17.54
C GLU A 81 1.01 9.65 16.75
N ALA A 82 2.25 9.22 17.00
CA ALA A 82 3.41 9.71 16.25
C ALA A 82 3.34 9.28 14.78
N ALA A 83 2.99 8.03 14.51
CA ALA A 83 2.84 7.53 13.14
C ALA A 83 1.75 8.28 12.39
N ARG A 84 0.60 8.50 13.02
CA ARG A 84 -0.49 9.28 12.41
C ARG A 84 -0.04 10.71 12.11
N ALA A 85 0.58 11.37 13.08
CA ALA A 85 1.07 12.75 12.90
C ALA A 85 2.06 12.87 11.74
N THR A 86 2.95 11.89 11.59
CA THR A 86 3.91 11.84 10.49
C THR A 86 3.19 11.74 9.13
N LEU A 87 2.23 10.83 9.01
CA LEU A 87 1.48 10.66 7.76
C LEU A 87 0.65 11.90 7.42
N VAL A 88 -0.07 12.44 8.38
CA VAL A 88 -0.88 13.66 8.19
C VAL A 88 0.01 14.84 7.81
N GLY A 89 1.19 14.98 8.43
CA GLY A 89 2.16 16.01 8.09
C GLY A 89 2.71 15.89 6.67
N ARG A 90 2.63 14.71 6.08
CA ARG A 90 3.01 14.44 4.68
C ARG A 90 1.82 14.50 3.72
N GLY A 91 0.67 14.95 4.18
CA GLY A 91 -0.53 15.11 3.36
C GLY A 91 -1.37 13.86 3.19
N VAL A 92 -1.14 12.81 4.00
CA VAL A 92 -1.93 11.57 3.93
C VAL A 92 -3.26 11.78 4.66
N GLN A 93 -4.35 11.35 4.02
CA GLN A 93 -5.67 11.32 4.65
C GLN A 93 -5.73 10.17 5.65
N ALA A 94 -6.03 10.47 6.91
CA ALA A 94 -6.08 9.48 7.99
C ALA A 94 -7.24 9.74 8.92
N THR A 95 -7.78 8.67 9.50
CA THR A 95 -8.79 8.77 10.57
C THR A 95 -8.13 9.16 11.89
N GLU A 96 -8.95 9.59 12.85
CA GLU A 96 -8.46 9.77 14.22
C GLU A 96 -8.09 8.42 14.84
N VAL A 97 -7.11 8.43 15.75
CA VAL A 97 -6.83 7.27 16.59
C VAL A 97 -8.02 7.01 17.50
N GLY A 98 -8.48 5.78 17.54
CA GLY A 98 -9.60 5.38 18.36
C GLY A 98 -9.57 3.90 18.70
N GLU A 99 -10.35 3.53 19.72
CA GLU A 99 -10.53 2.13 20.08
C GLU A 99 -11.64 1.51 19.22
N ARG A 100 -11.32 0.40 18.54
CA ARG A 100 -12.27 -0.34 17.70
C ARG A 100 -12.06 -1.83 17.95
N HIS A 101 -13.12 -2.51 18.34
CA HIS A 101 -13.07 -3.95 18.61
C HIS A 101 -12.00 -4.33 19.64
N GLY A 102 -11.82 -3.48 20.68
CA GLY A 102 -10.83 -3.73 21.73
C GLY A 102 -9.39 -3.35 21.37
N THR A 103 -9.15 -2.79 20.20
CA THR A 103 -7.79 -2.43 19.75
C THR A 103 -7.74 -0.95 19.36
N TRP A 104 -6.71 -0.26 19.82
CA TRP A 104 -6.42 1.10 19.37
C TRP A 104 -5.86 1.06 17.96
N SER A 105 -6.38 1.91 17.08
CA SER A 105 -5.99 1.93 15.68
C SER A 105 -6.34 3.25 15.02
N PHE A 106 -5.77 3.48 13.85
CA PHE A 106 -6.28 4.43 12.86
C PHE A 106 -6.18 3.80 11.47
N ALA A 107 -6.76 4.46 10.49
CA ALA A 107 -6.63 4.04 9.10
C ALA A 107 -6.18 5.22 8.25
N PHE A 108 -5.48 4.93 7.15
CA PHE A 108 -5.09 5.95 6.16
C PHE A 108 -5.47 5.50 4.76
N SER A 109 -5.66 6.47 3.89
CA SER A 109 -6.05 6.24 2.50
C SER A 109 -4.90 6.48 1.54
N ASP A 110 -4.79 5.62 0.52
CA ASP A 110 -3.93 5.86 -0.63
C ASP A 110 -4.62 6.83 -1.64
N PRO A 111 -3.94 7.25 -2.72
CA PRO A 111 -4.52 8.17 -3.69
C PRO A 111 -5.76 7.65 -4.42
N GLU A 112 -5.98 6.35 -4.42
CA GLU A 112 -7.10 5.71 -5.13
C GLU A 112 -8.23 5.28 -4.18
N GLY A 113 -8.22 5.80 -2.94
CA GLY A 113 -9.29 5.57 -1.98
C GLY A 113 -9.25 4.23 -1.27
N ARG A 114 -8.11 3.53 -1.28
CA ARG A 114 -7.92 2.30 -0.50
C ARG A 114 -7.54 2.65 0.93
N TRP A 115 -8.17 1.99 1.88
CA TRP A 115 -7.92 2.23 3.29
C TRP A 115 -7.13 1.08 3.91
N PHE A 116 -6.14 1.45 4.70
CA PHE A 116 -5.24 0.51 5.38
C PHE A 116 -5.25 0.80 6.86
N ALA A 117 -5.31 -0.25 7.67
CA ALA A 117 -5.30 -0.12 9.13
C ALA A 117 -3.88 -0.01 9.69
N VAL A 118 -3.75 0.69 10.80
CA VAL A 118 -2.51 0.79 11.57
C VAL A 118 -2.81 0.47 13.03
N THR A 119 -2.02 -0.42 13.62
CA THR A 119 -2.15 -0.84 15.03
C THR A 119 -0.80 -0.77 15.73
N PRO A 120 -0.80 -0.75 17.09
CA PRO A 120 0.45 -0.84 17.84
C PRO A 120 1.05 -2.25 17.78
#